data_4f287336bf94a1954622946c44413f95
#
_entry.id   4f287336bf94a1954622946c44413f95
#
_cell.length_a   1.000
_cell.length_b   1.000
_cell.length_c   1.000
_cell.angle_alpha   90.00
_cell.angle_beta   90.00
_cell.angle_gamma   90.00
#
_symmetry.space_group_name_H-M   'P 1'
#
loop_
_entity.id
_entity.type
_entity.pdbx_description
1 polymer ?
#
loop_
_entity_poly.entity_id
_entity_poly.type
_entity_poly.pdbx_seq_one_letter_code
_entity_poly.pdbx_strand_id
1 'polypeptide(L)'
;FSEKYLLKYLPKFSYFAEYQKLPGKIAINRFISRSNSGQLTKNEKVFEALLSLANSSVEEIKDSNRLEALINKTRGISSKITREIFSYWSQNKHLRVEFRYDMAKPGDEAPYNDGYIFSTRIENTRHDSSVSFDDRSAGFVWFFSFLIWFNYLQKKEDNLIILLDEPGLTLHAKAQGDLIRFFKEKITPKFQLLYTTHSPFMLDFSDILSARTVEDMTGEDDTVLGTKVGSKVLSKDRDTTFPLQAAFGYDITQTLFIGNNTLLVEGPSDILYLTYFSNKLKELGRTGLSSDWTLCPSGGIDKIQSFVSLFGGNALKIVTLTDY
;
A
#
# COMPACT_ATOMS: atom_id res chain seq x y z
N PHE A 1 1.19 -40.66 8.65
CA PHE A 1 0.02 -40.14 9.40
C PHE A 1 0.11 -38.61 9.63
N SER A 2 1.29 -38.08 9.98
CA SER A 2 1.47 -36.66 10.33
C SER A 2 1.33 -35.70 9.13
N GLU A 3 1.89 -36.00 7.98
CA GLU A 3 1.85 -35.09 6.81
C GLU A 3 0.42 -34.83 6.29
N LYS A 4 -0.38 -35.90 6.14
CA LYS A 4 -1.74 -35.77 5.57
C LYS A 4 -2.71 -35.00 6.47
N TYR A 5 -2.50 -35.01 7.80
CA TYR A 5 -3.40 -34.39 8.76
C TYR A 5 -2.90 -33.02 9.24
N LEU A 6 -1.59 -32.84 9.36
CA LEU A 6 -1.02 -31.58 9.87
C LEU A 6 -0.91 -30.50 8.79
N LEU A 7 -0.60 -30.86 7.53
CA LEU A 7 -0.42 -29.89 6.44
C LEU A 7 -1.66 -29.01 6.19
N LYS A 8 -2.86 -29.55 6.41
CA LYS A 8 -4.10 -28.76 6.22
C LYS A 8 -4.32 -27.69 7.29
N TYR A 9 -3.64 -27.78 8.45
CA TYR A 9 -3.72 -26.80 9.53
C TYR A 9 -2.57 -25.80 9.50
N LEU A 10 -1.54 -26.06 8.70
CA LEU A 10 -0.47 -25.10 8.51
C LEU A 10 -0.96 -23.93 7.67
N PRO A 11 -0.60 -22.69 8.03
CA PRO A 11 -0.92 -21.53 7.20
C PRO A 11 -0.16 -21.62 5.87
N LYS A 12 -0.78 -21.10 4.82
CA LYS A 12 -0.11 -20.93 3.54
C LYS A 12 0.63 -19.63 3.52
N PHE A 13 1.86 -19.65 3.00
CA PHE A 13 2.64 -18.43 2.81
C PHE A 13 2.40 -17.90 1.39
N SER A 14 2.12 -16.62 1.29
CA SER A 14 1.97 -15.95 0.02
C SER A 14 2.89 -14.73 -0.04
N TYR A 15 3.81 -14.76 -1.00
CA TYR A 15 4.80 -13.72 -1.21
C TYR A 15 4.45 -12.90 -2.44
N PHE A 16 4.38 -11.57 -2.26
CA PHE A 16 4.20 -10.63 -3.36
C PHE A 16 5.36 -9.63 -3.40
N ALA A 17 6.03 -9.59 -4.53
CA ALA A 17 7.20 -8.73 -4.73
C ALA A 17 6.86 -7.50 -5.58
N GLU A 18 7.66 -6.46 -5.44
CA GLU A 18 7.47 -5.18 -6.14
C GLU A 18 7.41 -5.31 -7.68
N TYR A 19 8.09 -6.31 -8.23
CA TYR A 19 8.12 -6.53 -9.68
C TYR A 19 6.89 -7.26 -10.25
N GLN A 20 5.95 -7.70 -9.40
CA GLN A 20 4.69 -8.32 -9.86
C GLN A 20 3.68 -7.23 -10.18
N LYS A 21 3.54 -6.90 -11.46
CA LYS A 21 2.69 -5.82 -11.94
C LYS A 21 1.71 -6.33 -12.99
N LEU A 22 0.49 -5.80 -12.98
CA LEU A 22 -0.44 -6.00 -14.08
C LEU A 22 0.15 -5.36 -15.33
N PRO A 23 0.29 -6.07 -16.45
CA PRO A 23 0.70 -5.45 -17.71
C PRO A 23 -0.39 -4.52 -18.23
N GLY A 24 0.00 -3.38 -18.79
CA GLY A 24 -0.95 -2.47 -19.45
C GLY A 24 -1.53 -3.05 -20.73
N LYS A 25 -0.80 -3.98 -21.39
CA LYS A 25 -1.29 -4.72 -22.55
C LYS A 25 -0.97 -6.21 -22.43
N ILE A 26 -1.88 -7.05 -22.91
CA ILE A 26 -1.73 -8.51 -22.96
C ILE A 26 -2.24 -9.01 -24.31
N ALA A 27 -1.36 -9.71 -25.03
CA ALA A 27 -1.73 -10.47 -26.23
C ALA A 27 -2.42 -11.77 -25.80
N ILE A 28 -3.72 -11.87 -26.04
CA ILE A 28 -4.56 -12.95 -25.51
C ILE A 28 -4.13 -14.31 -26.02
N ASN A 29 -3.80 -14.45 -27.32
CA ASN A 29 -3.35 -15.72 -27.88
C ASN A 29 -2.08 -16.22 -27.21
N ARG A 30 -1.12 -15.33 -26.93
CA ARG A 30 0.12 -15.67 -26.22
C ARG A 30 -0.13 -16.04 -24.77
N PHE A 31 -1.01 -15.30 -24.09
CA PHE A 31 -1.38 -15.59 -22.72
C PHE A 31 -2.02 -16.98 -22.58
N ILE A 32 -2.95 -17.33 -23.49
CA ILE A 32 -3.59 -18.63 -23.53
C ILE A 32 -2.55 -19.74 -23.76
N SER A 33 -1.64 -19.57 -24.72
CA SER A 33 -0.58 -20.54 -25.00
C SER A 33 0.29 -20.80 -23.78
N ARG A 34 0.70 -19.74 -23.07
CA ARG A 34 1.53 -19.82 -21.87
C ARG A 34 0.78 -20.41 -20.68
N SER A 35 -0.50 -20.09 -20.54
CA SER A 35 -1.35 -20.68 -19.50
C SER A 35 -1.49 -22.19 -19.69
N ASN A 36 -1.71 -22.64 -20.93
CA ASN A 36 -1.82 -24.07 -21.25
C ASN A 36 -0.52 -24.86 -20.98
N SER A 37 0.63 -24.22 -21.18
CA SER A 37 1.94 -24.82 -20.92
C SER A 37 2.43 -24.66 -19.47
N GLY A 38 1.66 -24.00 -18.60
CA GLY A 38 2.06 -23.72 -17.23
C GLY A 38 3.21 -22.69 -17.10
N GLN A 39 3.47 -21.88 -18.15
CA GLN A 39 4.61 -20.97 -18.25
C GLN A 39 4.21 -19.49 -18.12
N LEU A 40 3.15 -19.21 -17.37
CA LEU A 40 2.75 -17.82 -17.10
C LEU A 40 3.85 -17.07 -16.37
N THR A 41 4.16 -15.88 -16.84
CA THR A 41 5.03 -14.93 -16.12
C THR A 41 4.37 -14.47 -14.84
N LYS A 42 5.15 -13.89 -13.92
CA LYS A 42 4.62 -13.30 -12.68
C LYS A 42 3.58 -12.22 -12.96
N ASN A 43 3.78 -11.42 -13.99
CA ASN A 43 2.85 -10.37 -14.41
C ASN A 43 1.56 -10.94 -15.02
N GLU A 44 1.67 -11.98 -15.84
CA GLU A 44 0.51 -12.68 -16.40
C GLU A 44 -0.34 -13.37 -15.32
N LYS A 45 0.27 -13.80 -14.20
CA LYS A 45 -0.46 -14.31 -13.03
C LYS A 45 -1.32 -13.24 -12.35
N VAL A 46 -0.90 -11.97 -12.37
CA VAL A 46 -1.73 -10.85 -11.89
C VAL A 46 -2.94 -10.65 -12.80
N PHE A 47 -2.77 -10.83 -14.11
CA PHE A 47 -3.89 -10.80 -15.05
C PHE A 47 -4.83 -12.00 -14.86
N GLU A 48 -4.30 -13.20 -14.65
CA GLU A 48 -5.11 -14.38 -14.29
C GLU A 48 -5.93 -14.14 -13.02
N ALA A 49 -5.33 -13.51 -12.00
CA ALA A 49 -6.04 -13.09 -10.79
C ALA A 49 -7.17 -12.10 -11.10
N LEU A 50 -6.94 -11.13 -11.99
CA LEU A 50 -7.97 -10.19 -12.45
C LEU A 50 -9.13 -10.92 -13.15
N LEU A 51 -8.85 -11.87 -14.03
CA LEU A 51 -9.88 -12.69 -14.69
C LEU A 51 -10.69 -13.50 -13.67
N SER A 52 -10.04 -14.11 -12.70
CA SER A 52 -10.71 -14.85 -11.63
C SER A 52 -11.62 -13.96 -10.79
N LEU A 53 -11.21 -12.71 -10.52
CA LEU A 53 -12.08 -11.70 -9.88
C LEU A 53 -13.30 -11.39 -10.74
N ALA A 54 -13.16 -11.51 -12.09
CA ALA A 54 -14.23 -11.41 -13.06
C ALA A 54 -15.18 -12.61 -13.08
N ASN A 55 -14.93 -13.61 -12.25
CA ASN A 55 -15.57 -14.92 -12.41
C ASN A 55 -15.45 -15.42 -13.86
N SER A 56 -14.31 -15.17 -14.48
CA SER A 56 -13.98 -15.61 -15.84
C SER A 56 -12.73 -16.48 -15.82
N SER A 57 -12.66 -17.40 -16.75
CA SER A 57 -11.52 -18.30 -16.88
C SER A 57 -10.78 -18.09 -18.20
N VAL A 58 -9.58 -18.65 -18.30
CA VAL A 58 -8.80 -18.67 -19.54
C VAL A 58 -9.56 -19.38 -20.66
N GLU A 59 -10.35 -20.39 -20.32
CA GLU A 59 -11.18 -21.15 -21.27
C GLU A 59 -12.31 -20.30 -21.88
N GLU A 60 -12.91 -19.39 -21.10
CA GLU A 60 -13.94 -18.50 -21.59
C GLU A 60 -13.39 -17.47 -22.58
N ILE A 61 -12.11 -17.08 -22.44
CA ILE A 61 -11.45 -16.16 -23.36
C ILE A 61 -11.20 -16.79 -24.75
N LYS A 62 -11.04 -18.13 -24.80
CA LYS A 62 -10.83 -18.87 -26.05
C LYS A 62 -12.07 -18.90 -26.94
N ASP A 63 -13.23 -18.76 -26.36
CA ASP A 63 -14.50 -18.82 -27.08
C ASP A 63 -14.88 -17.41 -27.56
N SER A 64 -14.66 -17.13 -28.84
CA SER A 64 -15.00 -15.85 -29.48
C SER A 64 -16.48 -15.47 -29.32
N ASN A 65 -17.38 -16.45 -29.19
CA ASN A 65 -18.81 -16.20 -28.99
C ASN A 65 -19.11 -15.69 -27.57
N ARG A 66 -18.19 -15.85 -26.63
CA ARG A 66 -18.30 -15.36 -25.24
C ARG A 66 -17.54 -14.07 -24.96
N LEU A 67 -16.83 -13.55 -25.96
CA LEU A 67 -16.00 -12.36 -25.82
C LEU A 67 -16.82 -11.14 -25.36
N GLU A 68 -18.02 -10.96 -25.90
CA GLU A 68 -18.91 -9.85 -25.53
C GLU A 68 -19.37 -9.96 -24.06
N ALA A 69 -19.67 -11.16 -23.60
CA ALA A 69 -19.98 -11.44 -22.20
C ALA A 69 -18.77 -11.17 -21.31
N LEU A 70 -17.56 -11.51 -21.73
CA LEU A 70 -16.32 -11.22 -21.02
C LEU A 70 -16.05 -9.71 -20.94
N ILE A 71 -16.25 -8.96 -22.01
CA ILE A 71 -16.14 -7.49 -22.03
C ILE A 71 -17.09 -6.87 -21.01
N ASN A 72 -18.34 -7.34 -20.96
CA ASN A 72 -19.32 -6.83 -20.00
C ASN A 72 -18.98 -7.20 -18.55
N LYS A 73 -18.50 -8.42 -18.30
CA LYS A 73 -18.01 -8.85 -16.98
C LYS A 73 -16.82 -7.99 -16.54
N THR A 74 -15.84 -7.75 -17.41
CA THR A 74 -14.66 -6.94 -17.09
C THR A 74 -15.00 -5.46 -16.84
N ARG A 75 -16.00 -4.91 -17.52
CA ARG A 75 -16.53 -3.57 -17.22
C ARG A 75 -17.14 -3.49 -15.82
N GLY A 76 -17.91 -4.49 -15.42
CA GLY A 76 -18.46 -4.58 -14.06
C GLY A 76 -17.37 -4.59 -12.98
N ILE A 77 -16.28 -5.34 -13.24
CA ILE A 77 -15.13 -5.39 -12.34
C ILE A 77 -14.34 -4.10 -12.36
N SER A 78 -14.13 -3.49 -13.52
CA SER A 78 -13.52 -2.18 -13.64
C SER A 78 -14.16 -1.19 -12.65
N SER A 79 -15.48 -1.16 -12.59
CA SER A 79 -16.22 -0.28 -11.67
C SER A 79 -16.04 -0.66 -10.21
N LYS A 80 -15.99 -1.96 -9.87
CA LYS A 80 -15.76 -2.44 -8.50
C LYS A 80 -14.34 -2.16 -8.05
N ILE A 81 -13.35 -2.55 -8.84
CA ILE A 81 -11.93 -2.33 -8.57
C ILE A 81 -11.65 -0.83 -8.49
N THR A 82 -12.19 -0.02 -9.40
CA THR A 82 -12.07 1.44 -9.36
C THR A 82 -12.53 2.00 -8.01
N ARG A 83 -13.71 1.63 -7.54
CA ARG A 83 -14.23 2.11 -6.24
C ARG A 83 -13.36 1.67 -5.08
N GLU A 84 -12.91 0.42 -5.07
CA GLU A 84 -12.10 -0.13 -3.99
C GLU A 84 -10.71 0.52 -3.95
N ILE A 85 -10.02 0.62 -5.08
CA ILE A 85 -8.70 1.23 -5.18
C ILE A 85 -8.76 2.70 -4.75
N PHE A 86 -9.69 3.46 -5.32
CA PHE A 86 -9.75 4.90 -5.03
C PHE A 86 -10.35 5.24 -3.66
N SER A 87 -10.90 4.27 -2.93
CA SER A 87 -11.18 4.43 -1.50
C SER A 87 -9.88 4.51 -0.67
N TYR A 88 -8.81 3.85 -1.13
CA TYR A 88 -7.50 3.86 -0.49
C TYR A 88 -6.48 4.77 -1.16
N TRP A 89 -6.69 5.19 -2.41
CA TRP A 89 -5.81 6.09 -3.14
C TRP A 89 -6.25 7.54 -2.99
N SER A 90 -5.73 8.24 -1.97
CA SER A 90 -6.19 9.60 -1.62
C SER A 90 -5.69 10.70 -2.57
N GLN A 91 -4.73 10.42 -3.45
CA GLN A 91 -4.02 11.42 -4.24
C GLN A 91 -4.84 11.99 -5.40
N ASN A 92 -5.63 11.15 -6.06
CA ASN A 92 -6.52 11.58 -7.12
C ASN A 92 -7.77 10.69 -7.17
N LYS A 93 -8.89 11.24 -6.75
CA LYS A 93 -10.20 10.55 -6.72
C LYS A 93 -10.93 10.58 -8.07
N HIS A 94 -10.39 11.29 -9.06
CA HIS A 94 -10.98 11.44 -10.39
C HIS A 94 -10.45 10.44 -11.41
N LEU A 95 -9.77 9.40 -10.96
CA LEU A 95 -9.28 8.35 -11.83
C LEU A 95 -10.28 7.20 -11.91
N ARG A 96 -10.38 6.65 -13.10
CA ARG A 96 -11.18 5.46 -13.42
C ARG A 96 -10.33 4.48 -14.19
N VAL A 97 -10.46 3.20 -13.88
CA VAL A 97 -9.82 2.14 -14.65
C VAL A 97 -10.77 1.70 -15.74
N GLU A 98 -10.26 1.56 -16.95
CA GLU A 98 -10.99 1.03 -18.08
C GLU A 98 -10.24 -0.16 -18.66
N PHE A 99 -10.95 -1.27 -18.85
CA PHE A 99 -10.45 -2.44 -19.54
C PHE A 99 -11.03 -2.49 -20.95
N ARG A 100 -10.17 -2.66 -21.94
CA ARG A 100 -10.55 -2.75 -23.35
C ARG A 100 -10.08 -4.06 -23.95
N TYR A 101 -10.85 -4.57 -24.89
CA TYR A 101 -10.48 -5.67 -25.76
C TYR A 101 -10.55 -5.15 -27.20
N ASP A 102 -9.42 -5.07 -27.84
CA ASP A 102 -9.28 -4.61 -29.21
C ASP A 102 -8.69 -5.73 -30.07
N MET A 103 -9.08 -5.78 -31.33
CA MET A 103 -8.45 -6.68 -32.30
C MET A 103 -7.11 -6.09 -32.73
N ALA A 104 -6.10 -6.93 -32.89
CA ALA A 104 -4.80 -6.54 -33.42
C ALA A 104 -4.97 -5.83 -34.78
N LYS A 105 -4.19 -4.78 -35.00
CA LYS A 105 -4.23 -4.00 -36.24
C LYS A 105 -3.08 -4.39 -37.16
N PRO A 106 -3.25 -4.28 -38.47
CA PRO A 106 -2.15 -4.41 -39.40
C PRO A 106 -1.03 -3.42 -39.07
N GLY A 107 0.18 -3.93 -38.87
CA GLY A 107 1.35 -3.13 -38.48
C GLY A 107 1.66 -3.05 -37.00
N ASP A 108 0.83 -3.63 -36.13
CA ASP A 108 1.18 -3.77 -34.70
C ASP A 108 2.42 -4.66 -34.54
N GLU A 109 3.27 -4.32 -33.58
CA GLU A 109 4.47 -5.10 -33.25
C GLU A 109 4.15 -6.40 -32.50
N ALA A 110 4.94 -7.44 -32.72
CA ALA A 110 4.81 -8.65 -31.92
C ALA A 110 5.07 -8.36 -30.43
N PRO A 111 4.31 -8.96 -29.51
CA PRO A 111 3.33 -10.03 -29.68
C PRO A 111 1.87 -9.53 -29.89
N TYR A 112 1.65 -8.27 -30.19
CA TYR A 112 0.35 -7.62 -30.26
C TYR A 112 -0.23 -7.56 -31.69
N ASN A 113 0.37 -8.30 -32.61
CA ASN A 113 0.03 -8.32 -34.03
C ASN A 113 -0.92 -9.43 -34.46
N ASP A 114 -1.45 -10.20 -33.48
CA ASP A 114 -2.37 -11.31 -33.73
C ASP A 114 -3.44 -11.44 -32.66
N GLY A 115 -4.68 -11.73 -33.09
CA GLY A 115 -5.82 -11.98 -32.23
C GLY A 115 -6.30 -10.77 -31.45
N TYR A 116 -6.78 -11.01 -30.23
CA TYR A 116 -7.28 -9.96 -29.37
C TYR A 116 -6.20 -9.47 -28.39
N ILE A 117 -6.24 -8.18 -28.14
CA ILE A 117 -5.36 -7.49 -27.19
C ILE A 117 -6.24 -6.97 -26.06
N PHE A 118 -5.94 -7.41 -24.83
CA PHE A 118 -6.48 -6.79 -23.64
C PHE A 118 -5.61 -5.58 -23.27
N SER A 119 -6.23 -4.45 -22.99
CA SER A 119 -5.52 -3.26 -22.53
C SER A 119 -6.18 -2.65 -21.30
N THR A 120 -5.33 -2.25 -20.35
CA THR A 120 -5.72 -1.50 -19.17
C THR A 120 -5.40 -0.04 -19.40
N ARG A 121 -6.40 0.82 -19.21
CA ARG A 121 -6.25 2.26 -19.34
C ARG A 121 -6.72 2.97 -18.07
N ILE A 122 -6.14 4.12 -17.81
CA ILE A 122 -6.55 5.00 -16.72
C ILE A 122 -7.13 6.27 -17.30
N GLU A 123 -8.39 6.47 -17.05
CA GLU A 123 -9.15 7.65 -17.44
C GLU A 123 -9.16 8.66 -16.30
N ASN A 124 -8.87 9.92 -16.61
CA ASN A 124 -9.05 11.03 -15.68
C ASN A 124 -10.36 11.73 -16.02
N THR A 125 -11.37 11.51 -15.19
CA THR A 125 -12.73 12.02 -15.41
C THR A 125 -12.84 13.55 -15.29
N ARG A 126 -11.81 14.23 -14.74
CA ARG A 126 -11.78 15.72 -14.67
C ARG A 126 -11.36 16.35 -16.00
N HIS A 127 -10.52 15.65 -16.77
CA HIS A 127 -9.90 16.19 -17.98
C HIS A 127 -10.25 15.38 -19.24
N ASP A 128 -11.15 14.41 -19.12
CA ASP A 128 -11.54 13.48 -20.20
C ASP A 128 -10.34 12.89 -20.96
N SER A 129 -9.24 12.65 -20.22
CA SER A 129 -8.00 12.11 -20.77
C SER A 129 -7.83 10.66 -20.37
N SER A 130 -7.41 9.83 -21.31
CA SER A 130 -7.13 8.40 -21.09
C SER A 130 -5.70 8.10 -21.47
N VAL A 131 -4.96 7.51 -20.54
CA VAL A 131 -3.56 7.10 -20.73
C VAL A 131 -3.41 5.60 -20.55
N SER A 132 -2.36 5.02 -21.14
CA SER A 132 -2.01 3.63 -20.88
C SER A 132 -1.70 3.42 -19.41
N PHE A 133 -2.01 2.24 -18.90
CA PHE A 133 -1.67 1.87 -17.52
C PHE A 133 -0.16 1.89 -17.28
N ASP A 134 0.63 1.46 -18.27
CA ASP A 134 2.09 1.43 -18.21
C ASP A 134 2.71 2.84 -18.15
N ASP A 135 1.99 3.86 -18.61
CA ASP A 135 2.44 5.26 -18.56
C ASP A 135 2.15 5.93 -17.20
N ARG A 136 1.55 5.21 -16.26
CA ARG A 136 1.33 5.70 -14.90
C ARG A 136 2.58 5.52 -14.04
N SER A 137 2.63 6.25 -12.91
CA SER A 137 3.74 6.09 -11.95
C SER A 137 3.89 4.64 -11.52
N ALA A 138 5.14 4.17 -11.38
CA ALA A 138 5.45 2.81 -10.97
C ALA A 138 4.75 2.41 -9.65
N GLY A 139 4.64 3.36 -8.71
CA GLY A 139 3.93 3.15 -7.46
C GLY A 139 2.43 2.92 -7.63
N PHE A 140 1.77 3.68 -8.52
CA PHE A 140 0.36 3.46 -8.82
C PHE A 140 0.13 2.08 -9.45
N VAL A 141 0.95 1.72 -10.44
CA VAL A 141 0.89 0.42 -11.12
C VAL A 141 1.08 -0.73 -10.12
N TRP A 142 2.05 -0.59 -9.23
CA TRP A 142 2.32 -1.58 -8.18
C TRP A 142 1.12 -1.70 -7.20
N PHE A 143 0.66 -0.58 -6.65
CA PHE A 143 -0.44 -0.56 -5.69
C PHE A 143 -1.72 -1.18 -6.26
N PHE A 144 -2.04 -0.83 -7.51
CA PHE A 144 -3.17 -1.40 -8.24
C PHE A 144 -3.03 -2.93 -8.41
N SER A 145 -1.85 -3.39 -8.82
CA SER A 145 -1.56 -4.81 -9.03
C SER A 145 -1.63 -5.60 -7.73
N PHE A 146 -1.12 -5.02 -6.65
CA PHE A 146 -1.19 -5.60 -5.31
C PHE A 146 -2.65 -5.78 -4.84
N LEU A 147 -3.50 -4.77 -5.06
CA LEU A 147 -4.92 -4.87 -4.71
C LEU A 147 -5.65 -5.97 -5.48
N ILE A 148 -5.38 -6.12 -6.78
CA ILE A 148 -5.93 -7.23 -7.58
C ILE A 148 -5.52 -8.57 -6.98
N TRP A 149 -4.22 -8.73 -6.75
CA TRP A 149 -3.66 -9.97 -6.21
C TRP A 149 -4.22 -10.29 -4.81
N PHE A 150 -4.27 -9.31 -3.92
CA PHE A 150 -4.83 -9.50 -2.59
C PHE A 150 -6.32 -9.89 -2.62
N ASN A 151 -7.12 -9.20 -3.42
CA ASN A 151 -8.55 -9.54 -3.59
C ASN A 151 -8.75 -10.97 -4.13
N TYR A 152 -7.89 -11.42 -5.04
CA TYR A 152 -7.90 -12.79 -5.53
C TYR A 152 -7.57 -13.78 -4.41
N LEU A 153 -6.51 -13.54 -3.66
CA LEU A 153 -6.11 -14.42 -2.54
C LEU A 153 -7.18 -14.50 -1.46
N GLN A 154 -7.76 -13.38 -1.09
CA GLN A 154 -8.80 -13.32 -0.06
C GLN A 154 -10.03 -14.17 -0.41
N LYS A 155 -10.32 -14.39 -1.69
CA LYS A 155 -11.40 -15.27 -2.14
C LYS A 155 -11.03 -16.75 -2.09
N LYS A 156 -9.75 -17.07 -2.17
CA LYS A 156 -9.27 -18.43 -2.39
C LYS A 156 -8.80 -19.12 -1.11
N GLU A 157 -8.31 -18.35 -0.14
CA GLU A 157 -7.60 -18.86 1.02
C GLU A 157 -8.09 -18.20 2.31
N ASP A 158 -8.34 -18.99 3.34
CA ASP A 158 -8.81 -18.52 4.65
C ASP A 158 -7.69 -18.42 5.70
N ASN A 159 -6.63 -19.23 5.57
CA ASN A 159 -5.51 -19.27 6.53
C ASN A 159 -4.20 -18.92 5.81
N LEU A 160 -3.87 -17.64 5.79
CA LEU A 160 -2.79 -17.09 4.98
C LEU A 160 -1.85 -16.21 5.81
N ILE A 161 -0.55 -16.39 5.59
CA ILE A 161 0.49 -15.46 6.01
C ILE A 161 1.00 -14.74 4.77
N ILE A 162 0.85 -13.42 4.75
CA ILE A 162 1.26 -12.57 3.63
C ILE A 162 2.64 -12.03 3.92
N LEU A 163 3.54 -12.22 2.97
CA LEU A 163 4.92 -11.74 3.02
C LEU A 163 5.14 -10.70 1.93
N LEU A 164 5.57 -9.50 2.32
CA LEU A 164 5.89 -8.41 1.41
C LEU A 164 7.32 -7.95 1.66
N ASP A 165 8.07 -7.78 0.59
CA ASP A 165 9.43 -7.27 0.63
C ASP A 165 9.45 -5.87 0.06
N GLU A 166 9.83 -4.89 0.88
CA GLU A 166 9.84 -3.46 0.56
C GLU A 166 8.56 -2.96 -0.13
N PRO A 167 7.36 -3.25 0.41
CA PRO A 167 6.12 -2.86 -0.23
C PRO A 167 6.03 -1.34 -0.37
N GLY A 168 5.68 -0.88 -1.56
CA GLY A 168 5.49 0.54 -1.80
C GLY A 168 6.78 1.36 -1.88
N LEU A 169 7.93 0.74 -2.18
CA LEU A 169 9.20 1.46 -2.37
C LEU A 169 9.08 2.59 -3.41
N THR A 170 8.28 2.38 -4.45
CA THR A 170 8.04 3.37 -5.50
C THR A 170 6.89 4.35 -5.18
N LEU A 171 6.26 4.21 -4.02
CA LEU A 171 5.23 5.13 -3.53
C LEU A 171 5.87 6.33 -2.82
N HIS A 172 5.33 7.51 -3.05
CA HIS A 172 5.70 8.65 -2.21
C HIS A 172 4.98 8.58 -0.85
N ALA A 173 5.45 9.34 0.14
CA ALA A 173 5.04 9.29 1.55
C ALA A 173 3.51 9.18 1.76
N LYS A 174 2.72 10.05 1.13
CA LYS A 174 1.26 10.03 1.28
C LYS A 174 0.63 8.72 0.79
N ALA A 175 1.14 8.14 -0.31
CA ALA A 175 0.64 6.88 -0.83
C ALA A 175 1.09 5.68 0.03
N GLN A 176 2.24 5.76 0.69
CA GLN A 176 2.66 4.78 1.69
C GLN A 176 1.74 4.80 2.90
N GLY A 177 1.31 5.98 3.36
CA GLY A 177 0.27 6.11 4.38
C GLY A 177 -1.08 5.49 3.96
N ASP A 178 -1.48 5.67 2.69
CA ASP A 178 -2.66 5.00 2.12
C ASP A 178 -2.51 3.46 2.14
N LEU A 179 -1.31 2.94 1.85
CA LEU A 179 -1.00 1.52 1.89
C LEU A 179 -1.06 0.96 3.32
N ILE A 180 -0.50 1.65 4.32
CA ILE A 180 -0.61 1.25 5.74
C ILE A 180 -2.07 1.21 6.17
N ARG A 181 -2.87 2.22 5.80
CA ARG A 181 -4.31 2.21 6.08
C ARG A 181 -5.00 0.99 5.46
N PHE A 182 -4.66 0.65 4.22
CA PHE A 182 -5.17 -0.57 3.57
C PHE A 182 -4.75 -1.83 4.32
N PHE A 183 -3.51 -1.94 4.78
CA PHE A 183 -3.04 -3.07 5.57
C PHE A 183 -3.88 -3.24 6.84
N LYS A 184 -4.09 -2.17 7.60
CA LYS A 184 -4.87 -2.19 8.83
C LYS A 184 -6.34 -2.55 8.62
N GLU A 185 -6.98 -1.97 7.63
CA GLU A 185 -8.42 -2.10 7.45
C GLU A 185 -8.82 -3.38 6.70
N LYS A 186 -7.96 -3.91 5.83
CA LYS A 186 -8.30 -5.02 4.94
C LYS A 186 -7.49 -6.29 5.15
N ILE A 187 -6.23 -6.18 5.50
CA ILE A 187 -5.35 -7.36 5.60
C ILE A 187 -5.32 -7.89 7.02
N THR A 188 -4.85 -7.09 7.98
CA THR A 188 -4.59 -7.55 9.34
C THR A 188 -5.81 -8.03 10.12
N PRO A 189 -7.06 -7.63 9.82
CA PRO A 189 -8.23 -8.22 10.47
C PRO A 189 -8.48 -9.70 10.16
N LYS A 190 -7.91 -10.22 9.05
CA LYS A 190 -8.12 -11.59 8.60
C LYS A 190 -6.86 -12.43 8.51
N PHE A 191 -5.74 -11.80 8.19
CA PHE A 191 -4.49 -12.48 7.82
C PHE A 191 -3.33 -11.93 8.63
N GLN A 192 -2.33 -12.77 8.86
CA GLN A 192 -1.05 -12.29 9.37
C GLN A 192 -0.28 -11.65 8.21
N LEU A 193 0.25 -10.45 8.47
CA LEU A 193 1.08 -9.70 7.52
C LEU A 193 2.47 -9.49 8.12
N LEU A 194 3.50 -9.84 7.35
CA LEU A 194 4.88 -9.47 7.62
C LEU A 194 5.42 -8.72 6.41
N TYR A 195 6.06 -7.60 6.64
CA TYR A 195 6.73 -6.86 5.57
C TYR A 195 8.04 -6.27 6.07
N THR A 196 8.99 -6.17 5.15
CA THR A 196 10.25 -5.46 5.35
C THR A 196 10.13 -4.04 4.84
N THR A 197 10.85 -3.09 5.45
CA THR A 197 10.91 -1.73 4.92
C THR A 197 12.10 -0.95 5.46
N HIS A 198 12.68 -0.09 4.63
CA HIS A 198 13.59 0.98 5.01
C HIS A 198 12.88 2.34 5.03
N SER A 199 11.62 2.41 4.63
CA SER A 199 10.87 3.66 4.60
C SER A 199 10.27 3.99 5.96
N PRO A 200 10.56 5.18 6.51
CA PRO A 200 9.93 5.64 7.74
C PRO A 200 8.40 5.78 7.61
N PHE A 201 7.90 6.05 6.40
CA PHE A 201 6.47 6.21 6.13
C PHE A 201 5.68 4.90 6.07
N MET A 202 6.39 3.77 6.10
CA MET A 202 5.81 2.44 6.17
C MET A 202 5.76 1.88 7.60
N LEU A 203 6.06 2.70 8.60
CA LEU A 203 5.89 2.34 10.00
C LEU A 203 4.51 2.75 10.51
N ASP A 204 3.86 1.84 11.21
CA ASP A 204 2.59 2.12 11.88
C ASP A 204 2.83 2.65 13.28
N PHE A 205 2.70 3.97 13.47
CA PHE A 205 2.89 4.60 14.77
C PHE A 205 1.84 4.23 15.80
N SER A 206 0.66 3.80 15.38
CA SER A 206 -0.36 3.34 16.33
C SER A 206 -0.06 1.96 16.91
N ASP A 207 0.82 1.20 16.26
CA ASP A 207 1.28 -0.12 16.70
C ASP A 207 2.79 -0.31 16.48
N ILE A 208 3.57 0.66 16.93
CA ILE A 208 5.04 0.65 16.79
C ILE A 208 5.70 -0.57 17.45
N LEU A 209 5.04 -1.16 18.46
CA LEU A 209 5.55 -2.35 19.15
C LEU A 209 5.51 -3.62 18.29
N SER A 210 4.78 -3.61 17.20
CA SER A 210 4.80 -4.69 16.20
C SER A 210 6.06 -4.67 15.33
N ALA A 211 6.76 -3.53 15.24
CA ALA A 211 7.99 -3.41 14.47
C ALA A 211 9.14 -4.22 15.11
N ARG A 212 10.03 -4.73 14.26
CA ARG A 212 11.22 -5.46 14.64
C ARG A 212 12.42 -4.86 13.90
N THR A 213 13.51 -4.67 14.60
CA THR A 213 14.79 -4.29 13.99
C THR A 213 15.49 -5.55 13.47
N VAL A 214 16.12 -5.44 12.31
CA VAL A 214 16.90 -6.50 11.71
C VAL A 214 18.31 -5.96 11.51
N GLU A 215 19.27 -6.54 12.22
CA GLU A 215 20.67 -6.11 12.25
C GLU A 215 21.57 -7.22 11.69
N ASP A 216 22.47 -6.86 10.80
CA ASP A 216 23.58 -7.73 10.40
C ASP A 216 24.70 -7.63 11.45
N MET A 217 25.00 -8.77 12.08
CA MET A 217 25.95 -8.84 13.15
C MET A 217 27.33 -9.25 12.61
N THR A 218 28.31 -8.39 12.78
CA THR A 218 29.71 -8.67 12.48
C THR A 218 30.54 -8.75 13.75
N GLY A 219 31.49 -9.67 13.78
CA GLY A 219 32.47 -9.78 14.87
C GLY A 219 33.59 -8.74 14.75
N GLU A 220 34.47 -8.68 15.76
CA GLU A 220 35.61 -7.74 15.78
C GLU A 220 36.56 -7.90 14.61
N ASP A 221 36.60 -9.08 13.98
CA ASP A 221 37.45 -9.42 12.82
C ASP A 221 36.66 -9.41 11.49
N ASP A 222 35.62 -8.62 11.36
CA ASP A 222 34.69 -8.61 10.19
C ASP A 222 34.05 -9.99 9.89
N THR A 223 34.10 -10.92 10.81
CA THR A 223 33.43 -12.21 10.66
C THR A 223 31.93 -12.08 10.73
N VAL A 224 31.24 -12.68 9.74
CA VAL A 224 29.75 -12.67 9.71
C VAL A 224 29.21 -13.54 10.84
N LEU A 225 28.56 -12.93 11.81
CA LEU A 225 27.90 -13.63 12.93
C LEU A 225 26.45 -14.00 12.61
N GLY A 226 25.90 -13.45 11.54
CA GLY A 226 24.53 -13.67 11.08
C GLY A 226 23.60 -12.52 11.43
N THR A 227 22.30 -12.72 11.18
CA THR A 227 21.28 -11.69 11.33
C THR A 227 20.58 -11.80 12.67
N LYS A 228 20.49 -10.71 13.39
CA LYS A 228 19.74 -10.61 14.66
C LYS A 228 18.42 -9.89 14.44
N VAL A 229 17.33 -10.53 14.83
CA VAL A 229 16.01 -9.90 14.86
C VAL A 229 15.72 -9.42 16.28
N GLY A 230 15.60 -8.12 16.45
CA GLY A 230 15.38 -7.47 17.75
C GLY A 230 13.90 -7.44 18.11
N SER A 231 13.58 -7.77 19.39
CA SER A 231 12.24 -7.55 19.94
C SER A 231 12.02 -6.12 20.45
N LYS A 232 13.10 -5.35 20.58
CA LYS A 232 13.06 -3.95 21.01
C LYS A 232 13.23 -3.05 19.80
N VAL A 233 12.37 -2.07 19.71
CA VAL A 233 12.36 -1.06 18.65
C VAL A 233 13.62 -0.17 18.69
N LEU A 234 14.31 -0.12 19.85
CA LEU A 234 15.53 0.67 20.04
C LEU A 234 16.75 -0.25 19.94
N SER A 235 17.40 -0.22 18.79
CA SER A 235 18.76 -0.74 18.60
C SER A 235 19.79 0.28 19.06
N LYS A 236 21.01 -0.18 19.38
CA LYS A 236 22.16 0.70 19.63
C LYS A 236 22.81 1.16 18.32
N ASP A 237 22.54 0.47 17.22
CA ASP A 237 23.05 0.83 15.91
C ASP A 237 22.23 2.00 15.32
N ARG A 238 22.94 3.04 14.88
CA ARG A 238 22.35 4.26 14.34
C ARG A 238 21.64 4.02 13.01
N ASP A 239 22.21 3.20 12.14
CA ASP A 239 21.66 2.96 10.82
C ASP A 239 20.35 2.15 10.89
N THR A 240 20.26 1.21 11.84
CA THR A 240 19.07 0.43 12.14
C THR A 240 17.96 1.27 12.80
N THR A 241 18.33 2.28 13.60
CA THR A 241 17.35 3.16 14.26
C THR A 241 16.97 4.39 13.45
N PHE A 242 17.77 4.75 12.41
CA PHE A 242 17.54 5.94 11.60
C PHE A 242 16.15 5.97 10.94
N PRO A 243 15.63 4.91 10.29
CA PRO A 243 14.27 4.92 9.73
C PRO A 243 13.21 5.21 10.78
N LEU A 244 13.38 4.67 11.98
CA LEU A 244 12.46 4.90 13.09
C LEU A 244 12.52 6.36 13.59
N GLN A 245 13.73 6.89 13.78
CA GLN A 245 13.94 8.29 14.19
C GLN A 245 13.45 9.26 13.12
N ALA A 246 13.70 8.97 11.83
CA ALA A 246 13.21 9.76 10.71
C ALA A 246 11.68 9.74 10.63
N ALA A 247 11.08 8.60 10.91
CA ALA A 247 9.63 8.45 10.94
C ALA A 247 9.00 9.28 12.06
N PHE A 248 9.56 9.24 13.28
CA PHE A 248 9.12 10.12 14.37
C PHE A 248 9.29 11.60 14.00
N GLY A 249 10.46 11.96 13.44
CA GLY A 249 10.71 13.33 13.01
C GLY A 249 9.76 13.79 11.91
N TYR A 250 9.39 12.91 10.99
CA TYR A 250 8.48 13.23 9.89
C TYR A 250 7.02 13.35 10.36
N ASP A 251 6.54 12.45 11.20
CA ASP A 251 5.19 12.52 11.77
C ASP A 251 5.01 13.84 12.54
N ILE A 252 6.03 14.22 13.30
CA ILE A 252 6.10 15.52 13.98
C ILE A 252 6.08 16.67 12.98
N THR A 253 6.83 16.60 11.86
CA THR A 253 6.89 17.68 10.87
C THR A 253 5.68 17.73 9.94
N GLN A 254 5.02 16.61 9.65
CA GLN A 254 3.74 16.63 8.92
C GLN A 254 2.65 17.37 9.68
N THR A 255 2.66 17.32 10.99
CA THR A 255 1.74 18.09 11.82
C THR A 255 1.98 19.58 11.73
N LEU A 256 3.18 20.03 11.32
CA LEU A 256 3.52 21.46 11.13
C LEU A 256 2.80 22.13 9.97
N PHE A 257 2.26 21.40 9.01
CA PHE A 257 1.83 22.00 7.74
C PHE A 257 0.33 21.97 7.43
N ILE A 258 -0.51 21.25 8.17
CA ILE A 258 -1.90 21.05 7.72
C ILE A 258 -2.87 20.95 8.91
N GLY A 259 -3.40 22.04 9.39
CA GLY A 259 -4.56 22.00 10.28
C GLY A 259 -5.13 23.41 10.51
N ASN A 260 -6.47 23.54 10.39
CA ASN A 260 -7.16 24.77 10.74
C ASN A 260 -7.07 25.08 12.25
N ASN A 261 -6.86 24.03 13.08
CA ASN A 261 -6.68 24.15 14.52
C ASN A 261 -5.35 23.46 14.91
N THR A 262 -4.42 24.21 15.47
CA THR A 262 -3.10 23.69 15.86
C THR A 262 -2.91 23.82 17.37
N LEU A 263 -2.57 22.70 18.02
CA LEU A 263 -2.13 22.67 19.42
C LEU A 263 -0.61 22.59 19.42
N LEU A 264 0.05 23.71 19.79
CA LEU A 264 1.48 23.78 19.98
C LEU A 264 1.83 23.21 21.35
N VAL A 265 2.77 22.28 21.37
CA VAL A 265 3.31 21.64 22.57
C VAL A 265 4.83 21.89 22.65
N GLU A 266 5.45 21.73 23.80
CA GLU A 266 6.87 22.03 23.94
C GLU A 266 7.76 21.05 23.22
N GLY A 267 7.43 19.77 23.28
CA GLY A 267 8.28 18.72 22.74
C GLY A 267 7.53 17.53 22.14
N PRO A 268 8.28 16.61 21.53
CA PRO A 268 7.73 15.40 20.94
C PRO A 268 7.07 14.46 21.97
N SER A 269 7.56 14.46 23.21
CA SER A 269 6.99 13.68 24.30
C SER A 269 5.54 14.02 24.57
N ASP A 270 5.20 15.32 24.50
CA ASP A 270 3.83 15.79 24.73
C ASP A 270 2.86 15.25 23.70
N ILE A 271 3.31 15.21 22.42
CA ILE A 271 2.53 14.61 21.33
C ILE A 271 2.25 13.15 21.61
N LEU A 272 3.27 12.39 22.03
CA LEU A 272 3.11 10.96 22.34
C LEU A 272 2.12 10.74 23.48
N TYR A 273 2.25 11.48 24.59
CA TYR A 273 1.35 11.36 25.72
C TYR A 273 -0.07 11.79 25.38
N LEU A 274 -0.26 12.92 24.71
CA LEU A 274 -1.56 13.43 24.33
C LEU A 274 -2.28 12.47 23.36
N THR A 275 -1.54 11.93 22.39
CA THR A 275 -2.07 10.95 21.46
C THR A 275 -2.45 9.65 22.16
N TYR A 276 -1.58 9.11 23.00
CA TYR A 276 -1.83 7.89 23.75
C TYR A 276 -3.06 8.03 24.67
N PHE A 277 -3.09 9.06 25.50
CA PHE A 277 -4.21 9.27 26.42
C PHE A 277 -5.52 9.58 25.68
N SER A 278 -5.45 10.35 24.59
CA SER A 278 -6.62 10.59 23.75
C SER A 278 -7.23 9.30 23.19
N ASN A 279 -6.39 8.42 22.67
CA ASN A 279 -6.84 7.12 22.14
C ASN A 279 -7.40 6.25 23.28
N LYS A 280 -6.73 6.23 24.44
CA LYS A 280 -7.21 5.45 25.58
C LYS A 280 -8.54 5.94 26.13
N LEU A 281 -8.75 7.24 26.16
CA LEU A 281 -10.05 7.82 26.53
C LEU A 281 -11.15 7.42 25.54
N LYS A 282 -10.88 7.46 24.24
CA LYS A 282 -11.82 7.02 23.21
C LYS A 282 -12.19 5.54 23.32
N GLU A 283 -11.21 4.67 23.60
CA GLU A 283 -11.45 3.24 23.88
C GLU A 283 -12.36 3.01 25.09
N LEU A 284 -12.26 3.88 26.10
CA LEU A 284 -13.13 3.84 27.29
C LEU A 284 -14.47 4.55 27.10
N GLY A 285 -14.84 4.91 25.85
CA GLY A 285 -16.09 5.62 25.56
C GLY A 285 -16.12 7.08 26.06
N ARG A 286 -14.95 7.66 26.40
CA ARG A 286 -14.80 9.06 26.85
C ARG A 286 -14.32 9.95 25.72
N THR A 287 -14.44 11.25 25.90
CA THR A 287 -13.98 12.25 24.92
C THR A 287 -12.45 12.33 24.91
N GLY A 288 -11.86 12.00 23.78
CA GLY A 288 -10.44 12.25 23.47
C GLY A 288 -10.27 13.52 22.62
N LEU A 289 -9.04 13.83 22.26
CA LEU A 289 -8.74 14.93 21.34
C LEU A 289 -9.44 14.72 20.00
N SER A 290 -10.09 15.76 19.48
CA SER A 290 -10.71 15.70 18.16
C SER A 290 -9.65 15.53 17.06
N SER A 291 -9.99 14.81 15.99
CA SER A 291 -9.17 14.70 14.78
C SER A 291 -8.93 16.02 14.04
N ASP A 292 -9.68 17.07 14.40
CA ASP A 292 -9.53 18.40 13.81
C ASP A 292 -8.35 19.19 14.41
N TRP A 293 -7.76 18.68 15.49
CA TRP A 293 -6.58 19.26 16.11
C TRP A 293 -5.29 18.63 15.60
N THR A 294 -4.41 19.48 15.12
CA THR A 294 -3.04 19.11 14.74
C THR A 294 -2.10 19.40 15.90
N LEU A 295 -1.42 18.37 16.39
CA LEU A 295 -0.40 18.53 17.46
C LEU A 295 0.93 18.92 16.81
N CYS A 296 1.55 19.99 17.28
CA CYS A 296 2.79 20.50 16.72
C CYS A 296 3.82 20.81 17.81
N PRO A 297 5.05 20.25 17.78
CA PRO A 297 6.08 20.57 18.74
C PRO A 297 6.75 21.90 18.35
N SER A 298 6.90 22.79 19.31
CA SER A 298 7.59 24.06 19.12
C SER A 298 9.13 23.92 19.17
N GLY A 299 9.60 22.84 19.78
CA GLY A 299 11.03 22.63 20.06
C GLY A 299 11.55 23.43 21.27
N GLY A 300 10.66 23.74 22.20
CA GLY A 300 10.90 24.44 23.46
C GLY A 300 10.08 25.72 23.58
N ILE A 301 9.84 26.12 24.83
CA ILE A 301 9.00 27.27 25.18
C ILE A 301 9.48 28.57 24.50
N ASP A 302 10.80 28.75 24.40
CA ASP A 302 11.41 29.96 23.82
C ASP A 302 11.11 30.13 22.32
N LYS A 303 10.73 29.06 21.63
CA LYS A 303 10.44 29.07 20.20
C LYS A 303 8.96 29.27 19.88
N ILE A 304 8.08 29.16 20.86
CA ILE A 304 6.64 29.29 20.69
C ILE A 304 6.28 30.66 20.09
N GLN A 305 6.90 31.73 20.61
CA GLN A 305 6.64 33.10 20.14
C GLN A 305 7.03 33.28 18.67
N SER A 306 8.19 32.74 18.29
CA SER A 306 8.66 32.79 16.89
C SER A 306 7.73 31.98 15.96
N PHE A 307 7.26 30.82 16.44
CA PHE A 307 6.34 29.98 15.72
C PHE A 307 4.99 30.69 15.48
N VAL A 308 4.41 31.26 16.54
CA VAL A 308 3.16 32.00 16.46
C VAL A 308 3.28 33.22 15.53
N SER A 309 4.42 33.93 15.55
CA SER A 309 4.67 35.02 14.65
C SER A 309 4.75 34.61 13.18
N LEU A 310 5.31 33.45 12.89
CA LEU A 310 5.48 32.91 11.54
C LEU A 310 4.16 32.51 10.91
N PHE A 311 3.23 31.97 11.71
CA PHE A 311 1.96 31.41 11.27
C PHE A 311 0.73 32.25 11.64
N GLY A 312 0.87 33.24 12.51
CA GLY A 312 -0.23 34.06 13.01
C GLY A 312 -0.86 35.01 11.97
N GLY A 313 -0.27 35.13 10.78
CA GLY A 313 -0.84 35.86 9.64
C GLY A 313 -1.86 35.09 8.81
N ASN A 314 -1.97 33.80 9.00
CA ASN A 314 -2.94 32.94 8.34
C ASN A 314 -4.11 32.69 9.29
N ALA A 315 -5.31 32.44 8.77
CA ALA A 315 -6.54 32.18 9.55
C ALA A 315 -6.50 30.86 10.39
N LEU A 316 -5.34 30.55 10.98
CA LEU A 316 -5.09 29.35 11.78
C LEU A 316 -5.44 29.64 13.26
N LYS A 317 -6.19 28.75 13.88
CA LYS A 317 -6.42 28.76 15.32
C LYS A 317 -5.27 28.03 16.01
N ILE A 318 -4.40 28.76 16.69
CA ILE A 318 -3.26 28.23 17.41
C ILE A 318 -3.54 28.31 18.91
N VAL A 319 -3.40 27.19 19.58
CA VAL A 319 -3.45 27.07 21.05
C VAL A 319 -2.12 26.49 21.52
N THR A 320 -1.57 26.97 22.60
CA THR A 320 -0.32 26.47 23.18
C THR A 320 -0.58 25.72 24.46
N LEU A 321 0.11 24.59 24.63
CA LEU A 321 0.18 23.82 25.87
C LEU A 321 1.65 23.74 26.28
N THR A 322 1.96 24.33 27.42
CA THR A 322 3.34 24.42 27.96
C THR A 322 3.37 23.89 29.37
N ASP A 323 4.50 23.32 29.77
CA ASP A 323 4.79 22.98 31.13
C ASP A 323 4.99 24.27 31.92
N TYR A 324 4.61 24.23 33.23
CA TYR A 324 4.73 25.39 34.10
C TYR A 324 5.99 25.29 34.93
#